data_14128acddb5a14ca977544fe22917218
#
_entry.id   14128acddb5a14ca977544fe22917218
#
_cell.length_a   1.000
_cell.length_b   1.000
_cell.length_c   1.000
_cell.angle_alpha   90.00
_cell.angle_beta   90.00
_cell.angle_gamma   90.00
#
_symmetry.space_group_name_H-M   'P 1'
#
loop_
_entity.id
_entity.type
_entity.pdbx_description
1 polymer ?
#
loop_
_entity_poly.entity_id
_entity_poly.type
_entity_poly.pdbx_seq_one_letter_code
_entity_poly.pdbx_strand_id
1 'polypeptide(L)'
;MGIANGTRPETHADVRTEGNAPDRRSAAERPDDERMAAADRPVAKRSPDKRAAPAGKQEMTSGRSYAEKRTADARMPADVERPEAARSLSAKREKKMKRLQTEIGSTEGRKPGPDAASAGGPSGGFWRGKRVLVTGHTGFKGSWLAIWLHELGAEVVGVALDPATGRDNYVLSGIGRRIAADLRADIRDGAALAGIFAQWRPEIVFHLAAQPLVRLSYERPVETYETNVMGTVHVLEAIRATESVRVGVMITTDKCYENREQVWGYRENEPMGGYDPYSSSKGAAELAIASWRRSYFNPERVGEHGKSIASVRAGNVIGGGDWAADRILPDCIRALEAGRAVGIRSPRSVRPWQHVLEPLGGYMTLAQRMWEEPAAYCEGWNFGPRAESVAPVWEVASEVVRNWGGGWLEDLSDPHAVHEANLLMLDIGKARFRLGWEPRTNLAQGIALTVDWYKRYRTEPVYGLCVEQIGEYMGCDVR
;
A
#
# COMPACT_ATOMS: atom_id res chain seq x y z
N MET A 1 24.39 55.80 -44.33
CA MET A 1 23.28 56.56 -44.94
C MET A 1 22.04 56.01 -44.28
N GLY A 2 21.37 56.65 -43.47
CA GLY A 2 20.93 57.97 -43.21
C GLY A 2 19.55 57.77 -42.59
N ILE A 3 19.35 58.07 -41.30
CA ILE A 3 18.64 59.27 -40.77
C ILE A 3 17.12 59.18 -41.01
N ALA A 4 16.20 59.42 -40.11
CA ALA A 4 16.08 59.93 -38.78
C ALA A 4 14.57 60.01 -38.44
N ASN A 5 14.24 60.06 -37.12
CA ASN A 5 13.33 60.98 -36.46
C ASN A 5 11.85 60.99 -36.92
N GLY A 6 10.91 61.06 -36.07
CA GLY A 6 10.72 61.80 -34.84
C GLY A 6 9.31 61.69 -34.30
N THR A 7 9.27 61.89 -33.06
CA THR A 7 8.51 62.81 -32.20
C THR A 7 7.08 62.49 -31.83
N ARG A 8 6.91 62.44 -30.51
CA ARG A 8 5.71 62.77 -29.71
C ARG A 8 5.20 64.22 -29.96
N PRO A 9 3.98 64.60 -29.60
CA PRO A 9 3.74 65.06 -28.22
C PRO A 9 2.32 64.69 -27.64
N GLU A 10 2.29 64.65 -26.35
CA GLU A 10 1.46 65.17 -25.29
C GLU A 10 0.28 66.04 -25.63
N THR A 11 -0.82 65.94 -24.84
CA THR A 11 -1.37 66.90 -23.89
C THR A 11 -2.75 66.47 -23.36
N HIS A 12 -2.87 66.37 -22.04
CA HIS A 12 -3.73 67.13 -21.06
C HIS A 12 -5.23 67.26 -21.36
N ALA A 13 -6.07 66.91 -20.40
CA ALA A 13 -6.78 67.67 -19.38
C ALA A 13 -7.89 66.87 -18.72
N ASP A 14 -7.81 66.64 -17.46
CA ASP A 14 -8.59 67.16 -16.32
C ASP A 14 -10.02 67.60 -16.65
N VAL A 15 -11.01 67.12 -15.86
CA VAL A 15 -11.99 67.89 -15.06
C VAL A 15 -12.68 67.03 -14.01
N ARG A 16 -12.63 67.48 -12.80
CA ARG A 16 -13.31 67.13 -11.54
C ARG A 16 -14.83 67.32 -11.64
N THR A 17 -15.55 66.65 -10.74
CA THR A 17 -16.35 67.17 -9.59
C THR A 17 -17.17 66.00 -9.01
N GLU A 18 -17.02 65.70 -7.74
CA GLU A 18 -17.82 66.09 -6.55
C GLU A 18 -19.25 65.48 -6.61
N GLY A 19 -19.77 64.80 -5.66
CA GLY A 19 -19.65 64.82 -4.24
C GLY A 19 -20.74 64.02 -3.56
N ASN A 20 -20.56 63.82 -2.31
CA ASN A 20 -21.52 63.62 -1.20
C ASN A 20 -21.81 62.18 -0.72
N ALA A 21 -21.17 61.91 0.39
CA ALA A 21 -21.79 61.24 1.51
C ALA A 21 -22.68 62.20 2.33
N PRO A 22 -23.58 61.74 3.17
CA PRO A 22 -23.29 61.54 4.59
C PRO A 22 -23.99 60.30 5.21
N ASP A 23 -23.33 59.68 6.10
CA ASP A 23 -23.18 59.86 7.55
C ASP A 23 -24.28 59.25 8.43
N ARG A 24 -23.81 58.38 9.34
CA ARG A 24 -24.18 58.21 10.75
C ARG A 24 -25.27 57.25 11.20
N ARG A 25 -24.73 56.35 12.09
CA ARG A 25 -25.25 55.97 13.44
C ARG A 25 -26.35 54.91 13.40
N SER A 26 -26.39 53.99 14.28
CA SER A 26 -25.75 53.65 15.56
C SER A 26 -26.35 52.35 16.05
N ALA A 27 -25.51 51.63 16.77
CA ALA A 27 -25.80 50.99 18.06
C ALA A 27 -26.89 49.93 18.15
N ALA A 28 -26.43 48.78 18.56
CA ALA A 28 -26.78 48.08 19.78
C ALA A 28 -28.24 47.62 19.94
N GLU A 29 -28.42 46.35 20.13
CA GLU A 29 -28.94 45.80 21.39
C GLU A 29 -29.26 44.30 21.20
N ARG A 30 -28.69 43.49 22.09
CA ARG A 30 -29.31 42.22 22.48
C ARG A 30 -30.45 42.55 23.46
N PRO A 31 -31.49 41.75 23.59
CA PRO A 31 -31.60 40.92 24.77
C PRO A 31 -32.18 39.52 24.55
N ASP A 32 -31.63 38.62 25.30
CA ASP A 32 -32.17 37.82 26.41
C ASP A 32 -33.38 36.92 26.18
N ASP A 33 -33.06 35.64 26.53
CA ASP A 33 -33.85 34.75 27.38
C ASP A 33 -35.36 34.60 27.14
N GLU A 34 -35.73 33.38 26.77
CA GLU A 34 -36.82 32.71 27.51
C GLU A 34 -36.61 31.19 27.58
N ARG A 35 -36.49 30.77 28.83
CA ARG A 35 -36.60 29.40 29.34
C ARG A 35 -38.01 28.86 29.15
N MET A 36 -38.10 27.60 28.84
CA MET A 36 -39.12 26.68 29.37
C MET A 36 -38.57 25.28 29.30
N ALA A 37 -38.10 24.71 30.31
CA ALA A 37 -38.70 23.98 31.45
C ALA A 37 -39.34 22.64 31.03
N ALA A 38 -38.61 21.59 31.37
CA ALA A 38 -38.92 20.37 32.06
C ALA A 38 -40.15 19.52 31.69
N ALA A 39 -39.87 18.26 31.38
CA ALA A 39 -40.66 17.16 31.94
C ALA A 39 -39.75 15.93 32.14
N ASP A 40 -39.32 15.78 33.37
CA ASP A 40 -38.85 14.52 33.95
C ASP A 40 -39.95 13.46 33.92
N ARG A 41 -39.60 12.25 33.46
CA ARG A 41 -40.28 11.02 33.95
C ARG A 41 -39.23 9.94 34.17
N PRO A 42 -39.22 9.30 35.34
CA PRO A 42 -38.22 8.34 35.76
C PRO A 42 -38.51 6.95 35.20
N VAL A 43 -37.45 6.32 34.64
CA VAL A 43 -37.48 4.88 34.32
C VAL A 43 -37.14 4.08 35.56
N ALA A 44 -38.08 3.25 35.95
CA ALA A 44 -38.02 2.37 37.10
C ALA A 44 -36.88 1.35 37.02
N LYS A 45 -36.08 1.28 38.08
CA LYS A 45 -35.16 0.20 38.40
C LYS A 45 -35.97 -1.08 38.70
N ARG A 46 -35.71 -2.15 37.98
CA ARG A 46 -36.07 -3.51 38.41
C ARG A 46 -34.79 -4.21 38.88
N SER A 47 -34.76 -4.48 40.17
CA SER A 47 -33.80 -5.36 40.85
C SER A 47 -34.11 -6.84 40.57
N PRO A 48 -33.11 -7.73 40.62
CA PRO A 48 -33.26 -9.13 40.30
C PRO A 48 -33.81 -9.93 41.50
N ASP A 49 -34.75 -10.78 41.20
CA ASP A 49 -35.34 -11.72 42.15
C ASP A 49 -34.43 -12.96 42.31
N LYS A 50 -34.14 -13.25 43.58
CA LYS A 50 -33.39 -14.43 44.04
C LYS A 50 -34.35 -15.62 44.09
N ARG A 51 -34.02 -16.71 43.45
CA ARG A 51 -34.45 -18.06 43.91
C ARG A 51 -33.30 -19.02 43.89
N ALA A 52 -33.20 -19.72 45.03
CA ALA A 52 -32.14 -20.56 45.53
C ALA A 52 -32.04 -21.92 44.86
N ALA A 53 -30.89 -22.49 45.09
CA ALA A 53 -30.39 -23.83 44.74
C ALA A 53 -31.20 -25.00 45.30
N PRO A 54 -30.87 -26.25 44.94
CA PRO A 54 -30.02 -26.96 45.88
C PRO A 54 -28.82 -27.74 45.26
N ALA A 55 -27.90 -27.95 46.18
CA ALA A 55 -26.63 -28.59 46.06
C ALA A 55 -26.67 -30.08 45.71
N GLY A 56 -25.76 -30.53 44.93
CA GLY A 56 -25.32 -31.91 44.81
C GLY A 56 -23.82 -31.99 44.77
N LYS A 57 -23.23 -32.35 45.89
CA LYS A 57 -21.80 -32.73 46.02
C LYS A 57 -21.55 -34.03 45.29
N GLN A 58 -20.49 -34.08 44.46
CA GLN A 58 -19.71 -35.31 44.32
C GLN A 58 -18.21 -34.97 44.18
N GLU A 59 -17.48 -35.82 44.88
CA GLU A 59 -16.09 -35.73 45.30
C GLU A 59 -15.06 -35.85 44.18
N MET A 60 -13.93 -35.16 44.47
CA MET A 60 -12.64 -35.40 43.81
C MET A 60 -12.13 -36.80 44.11
N THR A 61 -11.71 -37.50 43.07
CA THR A 61 -10.65 -38.51 43.20
C THR A 61 -9.57 -38.34 42.14
N SER A 62 -8.40 -38.26 42.69
CA SER A 62 -7.05 -38.27 42.21
C SER A 62 -6.73 -39.10 40.96
N GLY A 63 -5.86 -38.49 40.19
CA GLY A 63 -4.76 -38.94 39.33
C GLY A 63 -4.53 -40.42 38.99
N ARG A 64 -4.21 -40.59 37.71
CA ARG A 64 -3.21 -41.61 37.32
C ARG A 64 -2.65 -41.29 35.93
N SER A 65 -1.34 -41.30 35.91
CA SER A 65 -0.43 -41.25 34.77
C SER A 65 -0.70 -42.39 33.78
N TYR A 66 -0.62 -42.05 32.49
CA TYR A 66 -0.45 -43.03 31.43
C TYR A 66 0.98 -42.96 30.85
N ALA A 67 1.83 -43.80 31.43
CA ALA A 67 3.01 -44.29 30.76
C ALA A 67 2.90 -45.82 30.66
N GLU A 68 3.32 -46.33 29.53
CA GLU A 68 3.66 -47.72 29.21
C GLU A 68 2.55 -48.77 29.12
N LYS A 69 2.31 -49.26 27.86
CA LYS A 69 2.38 -50.67 27.51
C LYS A 69 2.62 -50.81 26.01
N ARG A 70 3.80 -51.29 25.69
CA ARG A 70 4.17 -51.90 24.40
C ARG A 70 3.68 -53.34 24.35
N THR A 71 3.52 -53.79 23.08
CA THR A 71 3.51 -55.14 22.51
C THR A 71 2.20 -55.85 22.45
N ALA A 72 1.70 -56.02 21.21
CA ALA A 72 1.38 -57.33 20.65
C ALA A 72 1.08 -57.18 19.13
N ASP A 73 1.71 -58.05 18.38
CA ASP A 73 1.55 -58.34 16.96
C ASP A 73 0.09 -58.40 16.49
N ALA A 74 -0.21 -57.66 15.41
CA ALA A 74 -1.32 -58.01 14.52
C ALA A 74 -0.86 -57.84 13.07
N ARG A 75 -0.49 -58.97 12.45
CA ARG A 75 -0.32 -59.08 11.00
C ARG A 75 -1.61 -58.70 10.32
N MET A 76 -1.57 -57.71 9.46
CA MET A 76 -2.66 -57.37 8.53
C MET A 76 -2.65 -58.32 7.36
N PRO A 77 -3.83 -58.78 6.90
CA PRO A 77 -3.92 -59.65 5.70
C PRO A 77 -3.59 -58.81 4.44
N ALA A 78 -2.81 -59.43 3.55
CA ALA A 78 -2.64 -59.01 2.18
C ALA A 78 -3.98 -59.19 1.42
N ASP A 79 -4.22 -58.26 0.46
CA ASP A 79 -5.35 -58.23 -0.47
C ASP A 79 -6.57 -57.41 -0.02
N VAL A 80 -6.41 -56.09 -0.14
CA VAL A 80 -7.53 -55.19 -0.42
C VAL A 80 -7.26 -54.51 -1.77
N GLU A 81 -8.01 -54.93 -2.79
CA GLU A 81 -8.00 -54.28 -4.11
C GLU A 81 -8.34 -52.78 -3.97
N ARG A 82 -7.42 -51.91 -4.39
CA ARG A 82 -7.67 -50.48 -4.41
C ARG A 82 -8.66 -50.17 -5.51
N PRO A 83 -9.68 -49.28 -5.26
CA PRO A 83 -10.66 -48.91 -6.26
C PRO A 83 -9.99 -48.30 -7.50
N GLU A 84 -10.49 -48.56 -8.68
CA GLU A 84 -9.98 -48.14 -10.00
C GLU A 84 -9.79 -46.62 -10.10
N ALA A 85 -10.59 -45.82 -9.38
CA ALA A 85 -10.45 -44.38 -9.25
C ALA A 85 -9.10 -43.94 -8.61
N ALA A 86 -8.53 -44.73 -7.69
CA ALA A 86 -7.24 -44.41 -7.06
C ALA A 86 -6.06 -44.72 -8.00
N ARG A 87 -6.20 -45.69 -8.90
CA ARG A 87 -5.19 -45.99 -9.94
C ARG A 87 -5.17 -44.88 -11.02
N SER A 88 -6.33 -44.35 -11.40
CA SER A 88 -6.45 -43.23 -12.36
C SER A 88 -5.83 -41.92 -11.84
N LEU A 89 -6.02 -41.62 -10.54
CA LEU A 89 -5.42 -40.43 -9.89
C LEU A 89 -3.89 -40.57 -9.75
N SER A 90 -3.38 -41.76 -9.45
CA SER A 90 -1.94 -42.01 -9.37
C SER A 90 -1.28 -41.85 -10.75
N ALA A 91 -1.86 -42.42 -11.80
CA ALA A 91 -1.35 -42.35 -13.17
C ALA A 91 -1.37 -40.88 -13.69
N LYS A 92 -2.41 -40.09 -13.36
CA LYS A 92 -2.47 -38.65 -13.69
C LYS A 92 -1.43 -37.84 -12.93
N ARG A 93 -1.16 -38.14 -11.67
CA ARG A 93 -0.08 -37.51 -10.86
C ARG A 93 1.30 -37.85 -11.44
N GLU A 94 1.54 -39.10 -11.80
CA GLU A 94 2.82 -39.52 -12.36
C GLU A 94 3.09 -38.92 -13.74
N LYS A 95 2.07 -38.79 -14.59
CA LYS A 95 2.15 -38.11 -15.89
C LYS A 95 2.41 -36.61 -15.73
N LYS A 96 1.81 -35.98 -14.71
CA LYS A 96 2.05 -34.56 -14.37
C LYS A 96 3.46 -34.32 -13.81
N MET A 97 3.96 -35.25 -12.97
CA MET A 97 5.33 -35.23 -12.45
C MET A 97 6.36 -35.41 -13.55
N LYS A 98 6.18 -36.39 -14.47
CA LYS A 98 7.07 -36.56 -15.62
C LYS A 98 7.09 -35.35 -16.55
N ARG A 99 5.93 -34.69 -16.76
CA ARG A 99 5.84 -33.45 -17.54
C ARG A 99 6.58 -32.29 -16.86
N LEU A 100 6.45 -32.11 -15.54
CA LEU A 100 7.23 -31.14 -14.76
C LEU A 100 8.74 -31.44 -14.80
N GLN A 101 9.16 -32.69 -14.72
CA GLN A 101 10.57 -33.08 -14.83
C GLN A 101 11.15 -32.82 -16.23
N THR A 102 10.35 -33.01 -17.29
CA THR A 102 10.76 -32.68 -18.67
C THR A 102 10.84 -31.17 -18.88
N GLU A 103 9.93 -30.39 -18.26
CA GLU A 103 9.97 -28.91 -18.28
C GLU A 103 11.15 -28.35 -17.49
N ILE A 104 11.56 -28.98 -16.39
CA ILE A 104 12.75 -28.62 -15.60
C ILE A 104 14.03 -29.03 -16.33
N GLY A 105 14.07 -30.19 -16.96
CA GLY A 105 15.22 -30.68 -17.74
C GLY A 105 15.46 -29.93 -19.05
N SER A 106 14.46 -29.24 -19.60
CA SER A 106 14.60 -28.42 -20.81
C SER A 106 15.13 -27.01 -20.55
N THR A 107 15.33 -26.61 -19.28
CA THR A 107 15.89 -25.29 -18.92
C THR A 107 17.43 -25.26 -18.83
N GLU A 108 18.11 -26.42 -18.88
CA GLU A 108 19.59 -26.47 -18.85
C GLU A 108 20.29 -25.98 -20.15
N GLY A 109 19.56 -25.55 -21.16
CA GLY A 109 20.09 -25.09 -22.44
C GLY A 109 19.77 -23.63 -22.79
N ARG A 110 19.04 -22.88 -21.99
CA ARG A 110 18.76 -21.46 -22.26
C ARG A 110 19.94 -20.62 -21.79
N LYS A 111 20.87 -20.32 -22.71
CA LYS A 111 21.84 -19.24 -22.50
C LYS A 111 21.08 -17.98 -22.11
N PRO A 112 21.49 -17.26 -21.05
CA PRO A 112 20.92 -15.94 -20.76
C PRO A 112 21.09 -15.09 -22.02
N GLY A 113 20.00 -14.43 -22.44
CA GLY A 113 20.04 -13.50 -23.56
C GLY A 113 21.02 -12.36 -23.26
N PRO A 114 21.52 -11.63 -24.28
CA PRO A 114 22.59 -10.63 -24.13
C PRO A 114 22.28 -9.46 -23.19
N ASP A 115 21.08 -9.36 -22.59
CA ASP A 115 20.67 -8.29 -21.68
C ASP A 115 20.62 -8.70 -20.20
N ALA A 116 21.25 -9.79 -19.79
CA ALA A 116 21.34 -10.21 -18.39
C ALA A 116 22.20 -9.29 -17.49
N ALA A 117 22.64 -8.12 -17.99
CA ALA A 117 23.51 -7.18 -17.28
C ALA A 117 22.77 -6.05 -16.56
N SER A 118 21.42 -5.98 -16.61
CA SER A 118 20.63 -5.06 -15.78
C SER A 118 19.71 -5.85 -14.86
N ALA A 119 20.23 -6.29 -13.74
CA ALA A 119 19.47 -7.02 -12.72
C ALA A 119 18.27 -6.20 -12.24
N GLY A 120 17.02 -6.58 -12.66
CA GLY A 120 15.81 -6.41 -11.89
C GLY A 120 15.27 -5.00 -11.64
N GLY A 121 15.59 -4.00 -12.47
CA GLY A 121 14.98 -2.66 -12.37
C GLY A 121 14.08 -2.33 -13.56
N PRO A 122 13.16 -1.33 -13.41
CA PRO A 122 12.32 -0.88 -14.52
C PRO A 122 13.17 -0.30 -15.65
N SER A 123 12.96 -0.79 -16.89
CA SER A 123 13.67 -0.29 -18.07
C SER A 123 13.12 1.07 -18.51
N GLY A 124 13.95 2.12 -18.51
CA GLY A 124 13.53 3.48 -18.90
C GLY A 124 12.90 3.54 -20.29
N GLY A 125 13.38 2.74 -21.25
CA GLY A 125 12.85 2.71 -22.61
C GLY A 125 11.40 2.21 -22.71
N PHE A 126 10.97 1.35 -21.81
CA PHE A 126 9.61 0.81 -21.81
C PHE A 126 8.54 1.86 -21.46
N TRP A 127 8.83 2.73 -20.48
CA TRP A 127 7.87 3.67 -19.93
C TRP A 127 7.61 4.89 -20.81
N ARG A 128 8.55 5.24 -21.68
CA ARG A 128 8.45 6.43 -22.54
C ARG A 128 7.17 6.42 -23.38
N GLY A 129 6.36 7.46 -23.22
CA GLY A 129 5.09 7.63 -23.91
C GLY A 129 3.95 6.67 -23.51
N LYS A 130 4.12 5.83 -22.46
CA LYS A 130 3.03 5.03 -21.92
C LYS A 130 2.06 5.90 -21.13
N ARG A 131 0.77 5.76 -21.40
CA ARG A 131 -0.30 6.41 -20.63
C ARG A 131 -0.55 5.59 -19.36
N VAL A 132 -0.11 6.14 -18.21
CA VAL A 132 -0.17 5.47 -16.92
C VAL A 132 -1.09 6.22 -15.97
N LEU A 133 -2.16 5.55 -15.51
CA LEU A 133 -3.05 6.09 -14.49
C LEU A 133 -2.63 5.59 -13.11
N VAL A 134 -2.44 6.54 -12.18
CA VAL A 134 -2.05 6.27 -10.79
C VAL A 134 -3.15 6.78 -9.87
N THR A 135 -3.92 5.87 -9.24
CA THR A 135 -4.84 6.29 -8.17
C THR A 135 -4.07 6.48 -6.87
N GLY A 136 -4.43 7.50 -6.09
CA GLY A 136 -3.74 7.80 -4.83
C GLY A 136 -2.37 8.49 -5.02
N HIS A 137 -2.17 9.18 -6.13
CA HIS A 137 -0.91 9.87 -6.45
C HIS A 137 -0.57 11.04 -5.51
N THR A 138 -1.54 11.58 -4.76
CA THR A 138 -1.30 12.58 -3.73
C THR A 138 -0.74 11.99 -2.43
N GLY A 139 -0.87 10.69 -2.23
CA GLY A 139 -0.35 9.99 -1.06
C GLY A 139 1.15 9.71 -1.13
N PHE A 140 1.73 9.24 -0.04
CA PHE A 140 3.17 8.97 0.10
C PHE A 140 3.74 8.12 -1.04
N LYS A 141 3.33 6.85 -1.17
CA LYS A 141 3.85 5.97 -2.24
C LYS A 141 3.47 6.44 -3.64
N GLY A 142 2.25 6.97 -3.79
CA GLY A 142 1.75 7.42 -5.09
C GLY A 142 2.52 8.59 -5.65
N SER A 143 2.96 9.54 -4.82
CA SER A 143 3.77 10.68 -5.26
C SER A 143 5.17 10.26 -5.72
N TRP A 144 5.83 9.33 -5.01
CA TRP A 144 7.11 8.76 -5.43
C TRP A 144 6.98 8.01 -6.76
N LEU A 145 5.92 7.20 -6.92
CA LEU A 145 5.67 6.49 -8.17
C LEU A 145 5.43 7.45 -9.33
N ALA A 146 4.63 8.52 -9.10
CA ALA A 146 4.35 9.52 -10.13
C ALA A 146 5.63 10.25 -10.58
N ILE A 147 6.53 10.61 -9.63
CA ILE A 147 7.83 11.20 -9.95
C ILE A 147 8.66 10.24 -10.79
N TRP A 148 8.79 8.99 -10.37
CA TRP A 148 9.62 8.00 -11.06
C TRP A 148 9.11 7.70 -12.48
N LEU A 149 7.80 7.50 -12.63
CA LEU A 149 7.19 7.29 -13.96
C LEU A 149 7.37 8.51 -14.88
N HIS A 150 7.23 9.73 -14.33
CA HIS A 150 7.44 10.97 -15.07
C HIS A 150 8.89 11.08 -15.56
N GLU A 151 9.89 10.82 -14.71
CA GLU A 151 11.30 10.83 -15.09
C GLU A 151 11.63 9.78 -16.16
N LEU A 152 10.94 8.65 -16.17
CA LEU A 152 11.06 7.65 -17.24
C LEU A 152 10.28 7.99 -18.51
N GLY A 153 9.66 9.16 -18.58
CA GLY A 153 8.96 9.68 -19.75
C GLY A 153 7.55 9.10 -19.97
N ALA A 154 6.91 8.57 -18.94
CA ALA A 154 5.50 8.16 -19.03
C ALA A 154 4.56 9.38 -19.01
N GLU A 155 3.42 9.26 -19.68
CA GLU A 155 2.29 10.19 -19.60
C GLU A 155 1.43 9.83 -18.37
N VAL A 156 1.74 10.44 -17.22
CA VAL A 156 1.11 10.09 -15.94
C VAL A 156 -0.18 10.87 -15.74
N VAL A 157 -1.26 10.15 -15.47
CA VAL A 157 -2.55 10.70 -15.03
C VAL A 157 -2.77 10.33 -13.56
N GLY A 158 -2.76 11.32 -12.69
CA GLY A 158 -3.01 11.12 -11.26
C GLY A 158 -4.48 11.31 -10.92
N VAL A 159 -5.05 10.39 -10.12
CA VAL A 159 -6.43 10.45 -9.61
C VAL A 159 -6.41 10.22 -8.12
N ALA A 160 -6.80 11.20 -7.30
CA ALA A 160 -6.83 11.05 -5.84
C ALA A 160 -7.69 12.14 -5.19
N LEU A 161 -7.93 12.00 -3.90
CA LEU A 161 -8.37 13.09 -3.03
C LEU A 161 -7.26 14.14 -2.86
N ASP A 162 -7.59 15.26 -2.23
CA ASP A 162 -6.58 16.26 -1.86
C ASP A 162 -5.50 15.65 -0.94
N PRO A 163 -4.26 16.17 -0.98
CA PRO A 163 -3.20 15.74 -0.07
C PRO A 163 -3.61 16.00 1.38
N ALA A 164 -3.21 15.13 2.30
CA ALA A 164 -3.61 15.22 3.70
C ALA A 164 -2.97 16.41 4.41
N THR A 165 -1.77 16.80 4.02
CA THR A 165 -1.02 17.93 4.62
C THR A 165 -0.26 18.73 3.57
N GLY A 166 0.06 20.00 3.90
CA GLY A 166 0.94 20.82 3.07
C GLY A 166 2.41 20.36 3.06
N ARG A 167 2.76 19.37 3.87
CA ARG A 167 4.12 18.81 3.98
C ARG A 167 4.28 17.48 3.21
N ASP A 168 3.21 16.94 2.65
CA ASP A 168 3.27 15.68 1.91
C ASP A 168 4.22 15.78 0.71
N ASN A 169 4.90 14.68 0.38
CA ASN A 169 5.85 14.63 -0.73
C ASN A 169 5.24 15.13 -2.06
N TYR A 170 3.96 14.84 -2.30
CA TYR A 170 3.22 15.34 -3.45
C TYR A 170 3.23 16.87 -3.51
N VAL A 171 2.94 17.57 -2.38
CA VAL A 171 2.88 19.02 -2.30
C VAL A 171 4.25 19.63 -2.47
N LEU A 172 5.23 19.15 -1.69
CA LEU A 172 6.58 19.70 -1.65
C LEU A 172 7.36 19.50 -2.96
N SER A 173 7.19 18.34 -3.61
CA SER A 173 7.80 18.07 -4.92
C SER A 173 7.13 18.83 -6.06
N GLY A 174 5.87 19.21 -5.90
CA GLY A 174 5.08 19.84 -6.95
C GLY A 174 4.85 18.96 -8.17
N ILE A 175 4.85 17.63 -7.99
CA ILE A 175 4.71 16.65 -9.09
C ILE A 175 3.39 16.82 -9.85
N GLY A 176 2.30 17.25 -9.19
CA GLY A 176 1.01 17.48 -9.85
C GLY A 176 1.07 18.47 -11.01
N ARG A 177 2.03 19.41 -11.00
CA ARG A 177 2.23 20.36 -12.10
C ARG A 177 3.10 19.83 -13.25
N ARG A 178 3.67 18.64 -13.10
CA ARG A 178 4.60 18.01 -14.06
C ARG A 178 3.99 16.85 -14.83
N ILE A 179 3.00 16.18 -14.25
CA ILE A 179 2.32 15.04 -14.87
C ILE A 179 1.28 15.50 -15.89
N ALA A 180 0.84 14.60 -16.76
CA ALA A 180 -0.11 14.89 -17.85
C ALA A 180 -1.47 15.38 -17.36
N ALA A 181 -1.96 14.84 -16.22
CA ALA A 181 -3.16 15.34 -15.54
C ALA A 181 -3.11 15.05 -14.05
N ASP A 182 -3.63 15.99 -13.26
CA ASP A 182 -3.76 15.94 -11.81
C ASP A 182 -5.24 16.13 -11.43
N LEU A 183 -5.94 15.01 -11.21
CA LEU A 183 -7.38 14.97 -11.06
C LEU A 183 -7.79 14.67 -9.62
N ARG A 184 -8.83 15.39 -9.15
CA ARG A 184 -9.46 15.14 -7.85
C ARG A 184 -10.72 14.33 -8.05
N ALA A 185 -10.70 13.09 -7.58
CA ALA A 185 -11.86 12.20 -7.55
C ALA A 185 -11.74 11.17 -6.43
N ASP A 186 -12.89 10.77 -5.89
CA ASP A 186 -12.99 9.66 -4.94
C ASP A 186 -13.15 8.36 -5.72
N ILE A 187 -12.37 7.34 -5.38
CA ILE A 187 -12.48 6.02 -6.00
C ILE A 187 -13.81 5.30 -5.67
N ARG A 188 -14.55 5.79 -4.68
CA ARG A 188 -15.91 5.32 -4.38
C ARG A 188 -16.94 5.80 -5.40
N ASP A 189 -16.62 6.83 -6.17
CA ASP A 189 -17.45 7.29 -7.29
C ASP A 189 -17.05 6.56 -8.58
N GLY A 190 -17.75 5.45 -8.84
CA GLY A 190 -17.53 4.64 -10.04
C GLY A 190 -17.86 5.38 -11.33
N ALA A 191 -18.80 6.35 -11.32
CA ALA A 191 -19.16 7.13 -12.52
C ALA A 191 -18.05 8.12 -12.87
N ALA A 192 -17.50 8.83 -11.86
CA ALA A 192 -16.36 9.72 -12.06
C ALA A 192 -15.14 8.94 -12.60
N LEU A 193 -14.84 7.76 -12.03
CA LEU A 193 -13.76 6.90 -12.54
C LEU A 193 -14.00 6.49 -14.00
N ALA A 194 -15.20 6.04 -14.35
CA ALA A 194 -15.53 5.65 -15.73
C ALA A 194 -15.31 6.81 -16.72
N GLY A 195 -15.70 8.04 -16.35
CA GLY A 195 -15.47 9.26 -17.14
C GLY A 195 -13.97 9.53 -17.33
N ILE A 196 -13.18 9.44 -16.26
CA ILE A 196 -11.71 9.65 -16.28
C ILE A 196 -11.04 8.61 -17.20
N PHE A 197 -11.38 7.32 -17.05
CA PHE A 197 -10.81 6.26 -17.87
C PHE A 197 -11.16 6.41 -19.34
N ALA A 198 -12.40 6.79 -19.67
CA ALA A 198 -12.84 7.04 -21.04
C ALA A 198 -12.08 8.22 -21.67
N GLN A 199 -11.87 9.30 -20.93
CA GLN A 199 -11.17 10.50 -21.39
C GLN A 199 -9.68 10.25 -21.63
N TRP A 200 -8.99 9.67 -20.65
CA TRP A 200 -7.54 9.55 -20.66
C TRP A 200 -7.01 8.25 -21.28
N ARG A 201 -7.87 7.26 -21.45
CA ARG A 201 -7.55 5.98 -22.10
C ARG A 201 -6.22 5.37 -21.64
N PRO A 202 -6.02 5.15 -20.33
CA PRO A 202 -4.76 4.61 -19.82
C PRO A 202 -4.46 3.22 -20.41
N GLU A 203 -3.18 2.90 -20.53
CA GLU A 203 -2.68 1.58 -20.94
C GLU A 203 -2.29 0.73 -19.73
N ILE A 204 -1.77 1.41 -18.69
CA ILE A 204 -1.31 0.80 -17.43
C ILE A 204 -2.00 1.53 -16.27
N VAL A 205 -2.48 0.78 -15.29
CA VAL A 205 -3.12 1.32 -14.08
C VAL A 205 -2.39 0.81 -12.85
N PHE A 206 -1.95 1.74 -12.00
CA PHE A 206 -1.50 1.45 -10.63
C PHE A 206 -2.54 1.95 -9.65
N HIS A 207 -3.15 1.03 -8.91
CA HIS A 207 -4.19 1.36 -7.93
C HIS A 207 -3.62 1.39 -6.51
N LEU A 208 -3.23 2.60 -6.05
CA LEU A 208 -2.67 2.82 -4.71
C LEU A 208 -3.65 3.51 -3.75
N ALA A 209 -4.75 4.11 -4.25
CA ALA A 209 -5.73 4.77 -3.41
C ALA A 209 -6.35 3.80 -2.40
N ALA A 210 -6.32 4.18 -1.14
CA ALA A 210 -6.87 3.39 -0.03
C ALA A 210 -6.98 4.25 1.23
N GLN A 211 -7.80 3.85 2.19
CA GLN A 211 -7.67 4.26 3.59
C GLN A 211 -6.60 3.33 4.23
N PRO A 212 -5.37 3.83 4.57
CA PRO A 212 -4.24 2.97 4.92
C PRO A 212 -3.97 2.86 6.42
N LEU A 213 -4.76 3.51 7.29
CA LEU A 213 -4.47 3.66 8.71
C LEU A 213 -5.29 2.67 9.54
N VAL A 214 -4.61 1.81 10.30
CA VAL A 214 -5.24 0.79 11.15
C VAL A 214 -6.12 1.45 12.23
N ARG A 215 -5.63 2.44 12.96
CA ARG A 215 -6.40 3.10 14.02
C ARG A 215 -7.65 3.79 13.49
N LEU A 216 -7.53 4.53 12.39
CA LEU A 216 -8.69 5.16 11.74
C LEU A 216 -9.73 4.13 11.28
N SER A 217 -9.32 2.90 10.95
CA SER A 217 -10.26 1.86 10.55
C SER A 217 -11.17 1.38 11.69
N TYR A 218 -10.70 1.45 12.94
CA TYR A 218 -11.55 1.19 14.09
C TYR A 218 -12.58 2.31 14.32
N GLU A 219 -12.21 3.56 14.03
CA GLU A 219 -13.11 4.73 14.16
C GLU A 219 -14.12 4.80 13.00
N ARG A 220 -13.68 4.41 11.79
CA ARG A 220 -14.45 4.54 10.53
C ARG A 220 -14.45 3.23 9.73
N PRO A 221 -15.01 2.14 10.28
CA PRO A 221 -14.95 0.84 9.61
C PRO A 221 -15.69 0.81 8.27
N VAL A 222 -16.89 1.41 8.21
CA VAL A 222 -17.72 1.43 6.98
C VAL A 222 -16.95 2.15 5.86
N GLU A 223 -16.46 3.36 6.11
CA GLU A 223 -15.68 4.15 5.15
C GLU A 223 -14.42 3.38 4.68
N THR A 224 -13.78 2.64 5.59
CA THR A 224 -12.62 1.80 5.28
C THR A 224 -12.97 0.70 4.27
N TYR A 225 -14.10 0.02 4.44
CA TYR A 225 -14.54 -1.01 3.49
C TYR A 225 -15.02 -0.40 2.18
N GLU A 226 -15.79 0.68 2.22
CA GLU A 226 -16.22 1.39 1.00
C GLU A 226 -15.03 1.82 0.15
N THR A 227 -14.00 2.37 0.79
CA THR A 227 -12.79 2.82 0.08
C THR A 227 -11.95 1.63 -0.39
N ASN A 228 -11.61 0.70 0.50
CA ASN A 228 -10.63 -0.33 0.20
C ASN A 228 -11.19 -1.48 -0.64
N VAL A 229 -12.46 -1.84 -0.44
CA VAL A 229 -13.10 -2.94 -1.18
C VAL A 229 -13.87 -2.39 -2.38
N MET A 230 -14.88 -1.53 -2.13
CA MET A 230 -15.73 -1.04 -3.21
C MET A 230 -14.97 -0.11 -4.16
N GLY A 231 -14.08 0.76 -3.64
CA GLY A 231 -13.20 1.55 -4.48
C GLY A 231 -12.32 0.69 -5.39
N THR A 232 -11.76 -0.42 -4.87
CA THR A 232 -11.01 -1.39 -5.70
C THR A 232 -11.91 -2.04 -6.76
N VAL A 233 -13.14 -2.39 -6.42
CA VAL A 233 -14.12 -2.95 -7.38
C VAL A 233 -14.44 -1.93 -8.49
N HIS A 234 -14.65 -0.66 -8.15
CA HIS A 234 -14.89 0.39 -9.14
C HIS A 234 -13.71 0.57 -10.11
N VAL A 235 -12.48 0.53 -9.60
CA VAL A 235 -11.28 0.58 -10.47
C VAL A 235 -11.19 -0.65 -11.37
N LEU A 236 -11.49 -1.86 -10.87
CA LEU A 236 -11.52 -3.08 -11.66
C LEU A 236 -12.59 -3.02 -12.77
N GLU A 237 -13.77 -2.46 -12.48
CA GLU A 237 -14.83 -2.24 -13.47
C GLU A 237 -14.43 -1.18 -14.52
N ALA A 238 -13.78 -0.09 -14.09
CA ALA A 238 -13.25 0.90 -15.02
C ALA A 238 -12.18 0.28 -15.96
N ILE A 239 -11.29 -0.56 -15.43
CA ILE A 239 -10.33 -1.34 -16.22
C ILE A 239 -11.07 -2.26 -17.20
N ARG A 240 -12.12 -2.95 -16.75
CA ARG A 240 -12.89 -3.88 -17.58
C ARG A 240 -13.56 -3.18 -18.75
N ALA A 241 -14.14 -2.02 -18.50
CA ALA A 241 -14.87 -1.24 -19.48
C ALA A 241 -13.96 -0.47 -20.49
N THR A 242 -12.66 -0.27 -20.15
CA THR A 242 -11.75 0.54 -20.96
C THR A 242 -10.85 -0.32 -21.82
N GLU A 243 -11.05 -0.30 -23.12
CA GLU A 243 -10.34 -1.13 -24.10
C GLU A 243 -8.82 -0.91 -24.09
N SER A 244 -8.37 0.33 -23.91
CA SER A 244 -6.94 0.68 -23.95
C SER A 244 -6.13 0.09 -22.79
N VAL A 245 -6.76 -0.26 -21.66
CA VAL A 245 -6.04 -0.82 -20.51
C VAL A 245 -5.58 -2.24 -20.82
N ARG A 246 -4.28 -2.46 -20.69
CA ARG A 246 -3.64 -3.77 -20.84
C ARG A 246 -3.14 -4.34 -19.51
N VAL A 247 -2.70 -3.46 -18.59
CA VAL A 247 -2.10 -3.87 -17.32
C VAL A 247 -2.76 -3.14 -16.15
N GLY A 248 -3.17 -3.89 -15.12
CA GLY A 248 -3.61 -3.36 -13.84
C GLY A 248 -2.83 -3.96 -12.68
N VAL A 249 -2.14 -3.12 -11.92
CA VAL A 249 -1.42 -3.49 -10.69
C VAL A 249 -2.20 -2.94 -9.51
N MET A 250 -2.77 -3.84 -8.70
CA MET A 250 -3.64 -3.52 -7.57
C MET A 250 -2.84 -3.63 -6.27
N ILE A 251 -2.60 -2.51 -5.60
CA ILE A 251 -1.74 -2.45 -4.42
C ILE A 251 -2.54 -2.75 -3.15
N THR A 252 -2.16 -3.82 -2.45
CA THR A 252 -2.72 -4.20 -1.16
C THR A 252 -1.67 -4.07 -0.05
N THR A 253 -1.54 -5.04 0.84
CA THR A 253 -0.66 -5.00 2.00
C THR A 253 -0.26 -6.41 2.44
N ASP A 254 0.79 -6.54 3.24
CA ASP A 254 1.14 -7.75 3.98
C ASP A 254 0.07 -8.16 5.00
N LYS A 255 -0.70 -7.19 5.51
CA LYS A 255 -1.76 -7.40 6.51
C LYS A 255 -3.02 -8.07 5.95
N CYS A 256 -3.06 -8.35 4.64
CA CYS A 256 -4.17 -9.09 4.01
C CYS A 256 -4.18 -10.58 4.34
N TYR A 257 -3.11 -11.13 4.89
CA TYR A 257 -3.03 -12.52 5.27
C TYR A 257 -3.71 -12.80 6.61
N GLU A 258 -4.20 -14.03 6.79
CA GLU A 258 -4.58 -14.56 8.09
C GLU A 258 -3.32 -14.69 8.96
N ASN A 259 -3.06 -13.67 9.80
CA ASN A 259 -1.83 -13.61 10.57
C ASN A 259 -1.87 -14.55 11.78
N ARG A 260 -1.03 -15.58 11.74
CA ARG A 260 -0.82 -16.57 12.81
C ARG A 260 0.51 -16.37 13.52
N GLU A 261 1.16 -15.22 13.30
CA GLU A 261 2.46 -14.86 13.88
C GLU A 261 3.53 -15.95 13.67
N GLN A 262 3.50 -16.59 12.50
CA GLN A 262 4.46 -17.65 12.14
C GLN A 262 5.87 -17.09 11.92
N VAL A 263 6.88 -17.90 12.23
CA VAL A 263 8.30 -17.50 12.16
C VAL A 263 8.89 -17.47 10.74
N TRP A 264 8.13 -17.87 9.75
CA TRP A 264 8.49 -17.77 8.32
C TRP A 264 7.59 -16.77 7.61
N GLY A 265 8.05 -16.27 6.47
CA GLY A 265 7.29 -15.31 5.65
C GLY A 265 6.05 -15.93 5.01
N TYR A 266 4.96 -15.15 4.93
CA TYR A 266 3.74 -15.53 4.22
C TYR A 266 3.97 -15.60 2.72
N ARG A 267 3.48 -16.68 2.09
CA ARG A 267 3.52 -16.90 0.64
C ARG A 267 2.20 -16.47 0.00
N GLU A 268 2.25 -16.21 -1.30
CA GLU A 268 1.10 -15.66 -2.04
C GLU A 268 -0.13 -16.57 -2.09
N ASN A 269 0.03 -17.87 -1.83
CA ASN A 269 -1.03 -18.87 -1.79
C ASN A 269 -1.59 -19.15 -0.40
N GLU A 270 -1.13 -18.44 0.64
CA GLU A 270 -1.64 -18.59 1.99
C GLU A 270 -2.99 -17.86 2.18
N PRO A 271 -3.80 -18.26 3.19
CA PRO A 271 -5.12 -17.72 3.40
C PRO A 271 -5.13 -16.20 3.61
N MET A 272 -6.12 -15.54 3.01
CA MET A 272 -6.44 -14.15 3.31
C MET A 272 -7.26 -14.06 4.61
N GLY A 273 -7.06 -12.95 5.35
CA GLY A 273 -7.74 -12.71 6.61
C GLY A 273 -7.66 -11.24 7.01
N GLY A 274 -7.36 -11.00 8.27
CA GLY A 274 -7.15 -9.67 8.84
C GLY A 274 -7.93 -9.50 10.14
N TYR A 275 -7.23 -9.16 11.21
CA TYR A 275 -7.82 -9.00 12.54
C TYR A 275 -8.62 -7.71 12.68
N ASP A 276 -8.05 -6.61 12.23
CA ASP A 276 -8.67 -5.28 12.30
C ASP A 276 -9.41 -4.92 10.99
N PRO A 277 -10.30 -3.89 11.01
CA PRO A 277 -11.08 -3.53 9.82
C PRO A 277 -10.24 -3.14 8.61
N TYR A 278 -9.06 -2.51 8.80
CA TYR A 278 -8.14 -2.20 7.70
C TYR A 278 -7.59 -3.49 7.08
N SER A 279 -7.01 -4.35 7.91
CA SER A 279 -6.41 -5.62 7.46
C SER A 279 -7.43 -6.50 6.76
N SER A 280 -8.61 -6.66 7.36
CA SER A 280 -9.74 -7.40 6.80
C SER A 280 -10.24 -6.79 5.47
N SER A 281 -10.34 -5.45 5.36
CA SER A 281 -10.72 -4.80 4.11
C SER A 281 -9.72 -5.06 2.98
N LYS A 282 -8.43 -5.14 3.30
CA LYS A 282 -7.38 -5.48 2.33
C LYS A 282 -7.40 -6.96 1.93
N GLY A 283 -7.70 -7.86 2.87
CA GLY A 283 -7.97 -9.27 2.55
C GLY A 283 -9.19 -9.44 1.63
N ALA A 284 -10.28 -8.71 1.91
CA ALA A 284 -11.48 -8.69 1.07
C ALA A 284 -11.19 -8.11 -0.34
N ALA A 285 -10.37 -7.06 -0.44
CA ALA A 285 -9.92 -6.53 -1.72
C ALA A 285 -9.12 -7.55 -2.52
N GLU A 286 -8.22 -8.33 -1.89
CA GLU A 286 -7.50 -9.45 -2.55
C GLU A 286 -8.46 -10.49 -3.10
N LEU A 287 -9.51 -10.85 -2.35
CA LEU A 287 -10.54 -11.79 -2.81
C LEU A 287 -11.33 -11.23 -4.01
N ALA A 288 -11.68 -9.94 -3.99
CA ALA A 288 -12.31 -9.27 -5.12
C ALA A 288 -11.40 -9.28 -6.36
N ILE A 289 -10.13 -8.87 -6.22
CA ILE A 289 -9.14 -8.88 -7.31
C ILE A 289 -8.99 -10.29 -7.89
N ALA A 290 -8.88 -11.30 -7.03
CA ALA A 290 -8.77 -12.69 -7.46
C ALA A 290 -10.03 -13.19 -8.17
N SER A 291 -11.22 -12.73 -7.76
CA SER A 291 -12.49 -13.03 -8.42
C SER A 291 -12.54 -12.43 -9.82
N TRP A 292 -12.26 -11.12 -9.96
CA TRP A 292 -12.22 -10.45 -11.27
C TRP A 292 -11.20 -11.09 -12.21
N ARG A 293 -10.02 -11.45 -11.71
CA ARG A 293 -8.98 -12.15 -12.47
C ARG A 293 -9.47 -13.49 -13.03
N ARG A 294 -10.21 -14.27 -12.26
CA ARG A 294 -10.72 -15.57 -12.72
C ARG A 294 -11.92 -15.44 -13.66
N SER A 295 -12.80 -14.45 -13.41
CA SER A 295 -14.07 -14.30 -14.10
C SER A 295 -13.97 -13.48 -15.37
N TYR A 296 -13.27 -12.34 -15.34
CA TYR A 296 -13.23 -11.36 -16.42
C TYR A 296 -11.86 -11.22 -17.08
N PHE A 297 -10.77 -11.51 -16.33
CA PHE A 297 -9.40 -11.36 -16.80
C PHE A 297 -8.62 -12.67 -16.71
N ASN A 298 -9.28 -13.77 -17.07
CA ASN A 298 -8.69 -15.11 -16.96
C ASN A 298 -7.42 -15.19 -17.84
N PRO A 299 -6.23 -15.47 -17.25
CA PRO A 299 -4.97 -15.54 -17.98
C PRO A 299 -4.96 -16.56 -19.11
N GLU A 300 -5.74 -17.63 -19.03
CA GLU A 300 -5.88 -18.61 -20.10
C GLU A 300 -6.64 -18.06 -21.31
N ARG A 301 -7.39 -16.97 -21.13
CA ARG A 301 -8.22 -16.31 -22.14
C ARG A 301 -7.73 -14.90 -22.45
N VAL A 302 -6.48 -14.58 -22.16
CA VAL A 302 -5.92 -13.23 -22.36
C VAL A 302 -6.03 -12.74 -23.81
N GLY A 303 -6.01 -13.65 -24.79
CA GLY A 303 -6.22 -13.33 -26.21
C GLY A 303 -7.61 -12.76 -26.52
N GLU A 304 -8.62 -13.01 -25.67
CA GLU A 304 -9.99 -12.50 -25.84
C GLU A 304 -10.18 -11.10 -25.25
N HIS A 305 -9.61 -10.84 -24.07
CA HIS A 305 -9.82 -9.58 -23.33
C HIS A 305 -8.60 -8.65 -23.32
N GLY A 306 -7.40 -9.12 -23.66
CA GLY A 306 -6.18 -8.33 -23.81
C GLY A 306 -5.62 -7.74 -22.51
N LYS A 307 -6.05 -8.19 -21.32
CA LYS A 307 -5.76 -7.54 -20.04
C LYS A 307 -5.04 -8.49 -19.08
N SER A 308 -4.11 -7.95 -18.31
CA SER A 308 -3.39 -8.65 -17.23
C SER A 308 -3.56 -7.90 -15.92
N ILE A 309 -4.03 -8.58 -14.87
CA ILE A 309 -4.32 -7.97 -13.55
C ILE A 309 -3.57 -8.73 -12.46
N ALA A 310 -2.74 -8.02 -11.73
CA ALA A 310 -2.02 -8.56 -10.57
C ALA A 310 -2.37 -7.79 -9.30
N SER A 311 -2.34 -8.48 -8.15
CA SER A 311 -2.28 -7.84 -6.84
C SER A 311 -0.87 -7.88 -6.30
N VAL A 312 -0.46 -6.81 -5.58
CA VAL A 312 0.87 -6.71 -4.99
C VAL A 312 0.77 -6.36 -3.51
N ARG A 313 1.52 -7.08 -2.70
CA ARG A 313 1.53 -7.00 -1.24
C ARG A 313 2.89 -6.54 -0.79
N ALA A 314 2.92 -5.52 0.05
CA ALA A 314 4.15 -5.00 0.64
C ALA A 314 3.94 -4.71 2.12
N GLY A 315 5.01 -4.87 2.90
CA GLY A 315 5.03 -4.63 4.34
C GLY A 315 5.22 -3.15 4.68
N ASN A 316 5.92 -2.90 5.78
CA ASN A 316 6.17 -1.55 6.27
C ASN A 316 7.13 -0.80 5.36
N VAL A 317 6.60 0.19 4.66
CA VAL A 317 7.33 1.01 3.70
C VAL A 317 7.69 2.33 4.35
N ILE A 318 8.98 2.70 4.31
CA ILE A 318 9.52 3.95 4.83
C ILE A 318 10.11 4.80 3.68
N GLY A 319 10.18 6.12 3.87
CA GLY A 319 10.74 7.03 2.88
C GLY A 319 10.39 8.48 3.19
N GLY A 320 11.05 9.39 2.53
CA GLY A 320 10.82 10.81 2.71
C GLY A 320 9.42 11.28 2.30
N GLY A 321 8.88 12.25 3.04
CA GLY A 321 7.59 12.88 2.73
C GLY A 321 6.35 12.07 3.11
N ASP A 322 6.50 11.01 3.92
CA ASP A 322 5.38 10.40 4.65
C ASP A 322 5.14 11.18 5.94
N TRP A 323 3.97 11.80 6.07
CA TRP A 323 3.58 12.56 7.25
C TRP A 323 2.38 11.98 7.98
N ALA A 324 1.97 10.76 7.61
CA ALA A 324 0.84 10.11 8.23
C ALA A 324 1.04 9.96 9.75
N ALA A 325 -0.03 10.16 10.51
CA ALA A 325 -0.04 9.90 11.94
C ALA A 325 0.09 8.39 12.23
N ASP A 326 0.54 8.06 13.41
CA ASP A 326 0.68 6.69 13.89
C ASP A 326 1.65 5.80 13.10
N ARG A 327 2.53 6.40 12.32
CA ARG A 327 3.65 5.72 11.66
C ARG A 327 4.97 6.09 12.31
N ILE A 328 5.80 5.09 12.56
CA ILE A 328 7.01 5.25 13.37
C ILE A 328 7.99 6.30 12.81
N LEU A 329 8.30 6.27 11.50
CA LEU A 329 9.27 7.22 10.93
C LEU A 329 8.76 8.67 10.99
N PRO A 330 7.55 9.00 10.51
CA PRO A 330 6.97 10.33 10.70
C PRO A 330 6.91 10.78 12.17
N ASP A 331 6.56 9.87 13.10
CA ASP A 331 6.48 10.19 14.52
C ASP A 331 7.88 10.49 15.10
N CYS A 332 8.90 9.71 14.75
CA CYS A 332 10.30 9.99 15.08
C CYS A 332 10.71 11.39 14.58
N ILE A 333 10.50 11.67 13.30
CA ILE A 333 10.90 12.94 12.69
C ILE A 333 10.20 14.13 13.37
N ARG A 334 8.88 14.05 13.60
CA ARG A 334 8.14 15.10 14.32
C ARG A 334 8.67 15.36 15.72
N ALA A 335 9.04 14.31 16.44
CA ALA A 335 9.63 14.44 17.78
C ALA A 335 11.02 15.07 17.72
N LEU A 336 11.88 14.59 16.83
CA LEU A 336 13.26 15.08 16.66
C LEU A 336 13.30 16.52 16.17
N GLU A 337 12.46 16.92 15.20
CA GLU A 337 12.31 18.33 14.75
C GLU A 337 11.89 19.26 15.89
N ALA A 338 11.11 18.73 16.84
CA ALA A 338 10.65 19.48 18.01
C ALA A 338 11.58 19.41 19.22
N GLY A 339 12.71 18.71 19.11
CA GLY A 339 13.65 18.52 20.23
C GLY A 339 13.05 17.70 21.39
N ARG A 340 12.10 16.80 21.13
CA ARG A 340 11.40 15.98 22.12
C ARG A 340 11.85 14.52 22.06
N ALA A 341 11.58 13.78 23.14
CA ALA A 341 11.70 12.32 23.13
C ALA A 341 10.87 11.70 22.02
N VAL A 342 11.40 10.66 21.39
CA VAL A 342 10.68 9.81 20.46
C VAL A 342 9.94 8.74 21.25
N GLY A 343 8.63 8.87 21.40
CA GLY A 343 7.80 7.90 22.12
C GLY A 343 7.52 6.66 21.30
N ILE A 344 7.84 5.48 21.83
CA ILE A 344 7.63 4.18 21.19
C ILE A 344 6.56 3.39 21.90
N ARG A 345 5.43 3.14 21.23
CA ARG A 345 4.27 2.44 21.79
C ARG A 345 4.41 0.91 21.83
N SER A 346 5.09 0.34 20.85
CA SER A 346 5.26 -1.11 20.70
C SER A 346 6.70 -1.47 20.36
N PRO A 347 7.65 -1.29 21.28
CA PRO A 347 9.09 -1.36 21.00
C PRO A 347 9.55 -2.73 20.49
N ARG A 348 8.89 -3.81 20.94
CA ARG A 348 9.25 -5.20 20.59
C ARG A 348 8.56 -5.74 19.34
N SER A 349 7.58 -5.03 18.78
CA SER A 349 6.91 -5.46 17.54
C SER A 349 7.90 -5.51 16.39
N VAL A 350 7.95 -6.64 15.70
CA VAL A 350 8.87 -6.91 14.58
C VAL A 350 8.15 -6.71 13.26
N ARG A 351 8.77 -5.98 12.33
CA ARG A 351 8.17 -5.64 11.03
C ARG A 351 9.18 -5.79 9.89
N PRO A 352 8.71 -6.09 8.67
CA PRO A 352 9.53 -6.14 7.45
C PRO A 352 9.69 -4.73 6.86
N TRP A 353 10.76 -4.03 7.24
CA TRP A 353 11.02 -2.66 6.83
C TRP A 353 11.71 -2.57 5.47
N GLN A 354 11.21 -1.70 4.59
CA GLN A 354 11.82 -1.46 3.28
C GLN A 354 11.64 -0.01 2.85
N HIS A 355 12.62 0.50 2.09
CA HIS A 355 12.51 1.82 1.49
C HIS A 355 11.44 1.86 0.41
N VAL A 356 10.81 3.02 0.20
CA VAL A 356 9.70 3.20 -0.74
C VAL A 356 10.03 2.79 -2.18
N LEU A 357 11.27 2.98 -2.58
CA LEU A 357 11.73 2.62 -3.93
C LEU A 357 11.76 1.11 -4.18
N GLU A 358 11.90 0.29 -3.12
CA GLU A 358 11.91 -1.17 -3.24
C GLU A 358 10.60 -1.73 -3.81
N PRO A 359 9.46 -1.54 -3.12
CA PRO A 359 8.22 -2.07 -3.66
C PRO A 359 7.80 -1.35 -4.95
N LEU A 360 8.08 -0.05 -5.11
CA LEU A 360 7.76 0.67 -6.34
C LEU A 360 8.54 0.13 -7.54
N GLY A 361 9.84 -0.12 -7.39
CA GLY A 361 10.64 -0.78 -8.42
C GLY A 361 10.09 -2.16 -8.78
N GLY A 362 9.68 -2.94 -7.76
CA GLY A 362 9.02 -4.23 -7.96
C GLY A 362 7.70 -4.13 -8.72
N TYR A 363 6.84 -3.16 -8.38
CA TYR A 363 5.56 -2.94 -9.07
C TYR A 363 5.75 -2.57 -10.54
N MET A 364 6.72 -1.70 -10.81
CA MET A 364 7.04 -1.28 -12.18
C MET A 364 7.64 -2.41 -13.01
N THR A 365 8.53 -3.20 -12.43
CA THR A 365 9.10 -4.40 -13.07
C THR A 365 7.98 -5.42 -13.38
N LEU A 366 7.07 -5.66 -12.42
CA LEU A 366 5.93 -6.53 -12.63
C LEU A 366 5.03 -6.03 -13.76
N ALA A 367 4.69 -4.74 -13.77
CA ALA A 367 3.86 -4.14 -14.83
C ALA A 367 4.48 -4.30 -16.22
N GLN A 368 5.79 -4.13 -16.35
CA GLN A 368 6.51 -4.37 -17.60
C GLN A 368 6.41 -5.85 -18.01
N ARG A 369 6.65 -6.79 -17.11
CA ARG A 369 6.52 -8.23 -17.39
C ARG A 369 5.08 -8.62 -17.74
N MET A 370 4.08 -8.05 -17.06
CA MET A 370 2.67 -8.24 -17.41
C MET A 370 2.33 -7.72 -18.81
N TRP A 371 2.98 -6.65 -19.26
CA TRP A 371 2.83 -6.13 -20.61
C TRP A 371 3.44 -7.05 -21.66
N GLU A 372 4.62 -7.60 -21.38
CA GLU A 372 5.36 -8.50 -22.26
C GLU A 372 4.74 -9.90 -22.32
N GLU A 373 4.38 -10.47 -21.18
CA GLU A 373 3.86 -11.82 -21.01
C GLU A 373 2.60 -11.81 -20.11
N PRO A 374 1.45 -11.30 -20.61
CA PRO A 374 0.30 -10.98 -19.77
C PRO A 374 -0.29 -12.18 -19.02
N ALA A 375 -0.26 -13.38 -19.59
CA ALA A 375 -0.77 -14.59 -18.94
C ALA A 375 0.16 -15.11 -17.82
N ALA A 376 1.47 -14.89 -17.94
CA ALA A 376 2.47 -15.49 -17.05
C ALA A 376 2.55 -14.80 -15.68
N TYR A 377 2.19 -13.51 -15.61
CA TYR A 377 2.35 -12.70 -14.40
C TYR A 377 1.03 -12.22 -13.77
N CYS A 378 -0.10 -12.66 -14.29
CA CYS A 378 -1.46 -12.30 -13.86
C CYS A 378 -1.86 -13.00 -12.56
N GLU A 379 -1.22 -12.66 -11.43
CA GLU A 379 -1.42 -13.31 -10.12
C GLU A 379 -1.07 -12.39 -8.94
N GLY A 380 -1.08 -12.92 -7.69
CA GLY A 380 -0.64 -12.18 -6.50
C GLY A 380 0.88 -12.22 -6.34
N TRP A 381 1.49 -11.14 -5.86
CA TRP A 381 2.94 -11.00 -5.68
C TRP A 381 3.30 -10.35 -4.35
N ASN A 382 4.30 -10.89 -3.68
CA ASN A 382 4.87 -10.31 -2.47
C ASN A 382 6.14 -9.52 -2.78
N PHE A 383 6.23 -8.30 -2.25
CA PHE A 383 7.41 -7.44 -2.28
C PHE A 383 7.78 -7.06 -0.85
N GLY A 384 8.82 -7.64 -0.32
CA GLY A 384 9.29 -7.45 1.05
C GLY A 384 10.80 -7.30 1.10
N PRO A 385 11.35 -6.89 2.25
CA PRO A 385 12.79 -6.83 2.44
C PRO A 385 13.39 -8.23 2.55
N ARG A 386 14.71 -8.30 2.54
CA ARG A 386 15.43 -9.51 2.94
C ARG A 386 15.26 -9.78 4.43
N ALA A 387 15.47 -11.00 4.87
CA ALA A 387 15.27 -11.42 6.27
C ALA A 387 16.07 -10.57 7.26
N GLU A 388 17.28 -10.14 6.90
CA GLU A 388 18.14 -9.29 7.73
C GLU A 388 17.63 -7.86 7.93
N SER A 389 16.63 -7.44 7.19
CA SER A 389 15.95 -6.13 7.36
C SER A 389 14.64 -6.23 8.16
N VAL A 390 14.37 -7.38 8.76
CA VAL A 390 13.26 -7.57 9.68
C VAL A 390 13.75 -7.21 11.09
N ALA A 391 13.19 -6.15 11.66
CA ALA A 391 13.71 -5.60 12.92
C ALA A 391 12.58 -5.11 13.84
N PRO A 392 12.84 -5.11 15.18
CA PRO A 392 11.94 -4.49 16.16
C PRO A 392 11.81 -2.98 15.94
N VAL A 393 10.67 -2.43 16.30
CA VAL A 393 10.39 -0.98 16.20
C VAL A 393 11.44 -0.14 16.96
N TRP A 394 11.90 -0.62 18.13
CA TRP A 394 12.93 0.06 18.92
C TRP A 394 14.26 0.21 18.17
N GLU A 395 14.69 -0.83 17.47
CA GLU A 395 15.93 -0.82 16.69
C GLU A 395 15.84 0.17 15.54
N VAL A 396 14.71 0.18 14.82
CA VAL A 396 14.46 1.14 13.74
C VAL A 396 14.48 2.57 14.26
N ALA A 397 13.81 2.87 15.37
CA ALA A 397 13.80 4.20 15.97
C ALA A 397 15.19 4.62 16.45
N SER A 398 15.97 3.68 17.02
CA SER A 398 17.37 3.92 17.42
C SER A 398 18.25 4.30 16.23
N GLU A 399 18.06 3.62 15.10
CA GLU A 399 18.80 3.92 13.87
C GLU A 399 18.39 5.29 13.28
N VAL A 400 17.08 5.66 13.36
CA VAL A 400 16.61 7.00 12.97
C VAL A 400 17.27 8.08 13.82
N VAL A 401 17.30 7.94 15.16
CA VAL A 401 17.95 8.91 16.08
C VAL A 401 19.43 9.03 15.78
N ARG A 402 20.13 7.92 15.52
CA ARG A 402 21.55 7.92 15.14
C ARG A 402 21.79 8.68 13.83
N ASN A 403 21.02 8.39 12.81
CA ASN A 403 21.13 9.09 11.51
C ASN A 403 20.73 10.55 11.60
N TRP A 404 19.80 10.91 12.49
CA TRP A 404 19.41 12.32 12.74
C TRP A 404 20.56 13.12 13.35
N GLY A 405 21.38 12.49 14.16
CA GLY A 405 22.54 13.10 14.81
C GLY A 405 22.28 13.55 16.26
N GLY A 406 21.22 13.07 16.88
CA GLY A 406 20.86 13.37 18.29
C GLY A 406 19.41 13.06 18.59
N GLY A 407 19.05 13.05 19.88
CA GLY A 407 17.72 12.72 20.38
C GLY A 407 17.73 11.51 21.29
N TRP A 408 16.58 11.13 21.84
CA TRP A 408 16.45 9.98 22.73
C TRP A 408 15.09 9.31 22.54
N LEU A 409 15.00 8.04 22.93
CA LEU A 409 13.81 7.21 22.87
C LEU A 409 13.16 7.12 24.25
N GLU A 410 11.84 7.00 24.25
CA GLU A 410 11.02 6.76 25.45
C GLU A 410 10.08 5.60 25.18
N ASP A 411 10.02 4.63 26.09
CA ASP A 411 9.08 3.52 26.01
C ASP A 411 7.71 3.96 26.55
N LEU A 412 6.74 4.06 25.65
CA LEU A 412 5.35 4.40 25.93
C LEU A 412 4.42 3.20 25.72
N SER A 413 4.91 1.99 26.02
CA SER A 413 4.11 0.76 25.91
C SER A 413 2.86 0.84 26.80
N ASP A 414 1.71 0.55 26.22
CA ASP A 414 0.43 0.45 26.96
C ASP A 414 -0.08 -0.99 26.86
N PRO A 415 -0.21 -1.71 27.99
CA PRO A 415 -0.75 -3.07 28.01
C PRO A 415 -2.24 -3.15 27.59
N HIS A 416 -2.96 -2.01 27.55
CA HIS A 416 -4.36 -1.92 27.14
C HIS A 416 -4.54 -1.40 25.71
N ALA A 417 -3.44 -1.20 24.97
CA ALA A 417 -3.51 -0.76 23.57
C ALA A 417 -4.27 -1.77 22.70
N VAL A 418 -4.91 -1.26 21.64
CA VAL A 418 -5.55 -2.12 20.62
C VAL A 418 -4.54 -3.10 20.04
N HIS A 419 -5.03 -4.31 19.74
CA HIS A 419 -4.18 -5.37 19.20
C HIS A 419 -3.48 -4.93 17.92
N GLU A 420 -2.16 -5.05 17.90
CA GLU A 420 -1.33 -5.01 16.70
C GLU A 420 -0.50 -6.30 16.65
N ALA A 421 -0.41 -6.91 15.46
CA ALA A 421 0.37 -8.12 15.27
C ALA A 421 1.82 -7.92 15.73
N ASN A 422 2.40 -8.90 16.42
CA ASN A 422 3.79 -8.84 16.89
C ASN A 422 4.79 -9.22 15.79
N LEU A 423 4.43 -10.16 14.93
CA LEU A 423 5.28 -10.68 13.87
C LEU A 423 4.49 -10.78 12.56
N LEU A 424 5.04 -10.20 11.50
CA LEU A 424 4.51 -10.33 10.15
C LEU A 424 5.67 -10.19 9.16
N MET A 425 5.85 -11.20 8.30
CA MET A 425 6.90 -11.24 7.29
C MET A 425 6.34 -11.76 5.97
N LEU A 426 6.95 -11.37 4.84
CA LEU A 426 6.61 -11.85 3.51
C LEU A 426 7.73 -12.76 2.96
N ASP A 427 7.35 -13.89 2.37
CA ASP A 427 8.24 -14.66 1.51
C ASP A 427 8.27 -14.00 0.13
N ILE A 428 9.45 -13.63 -0.33
CA ILE A 428 9.71 -12.99 -1.62
C ILE A 428 10.32 -13.95 -2.65
N GLY A 429 10.39 -15.22 -2.33
CA GLY A 429 11.02 -16.25 -3.18
C GLY A 429 10.45 -16.27 -4.59
N LYS A 430 9.14 -16.08 -4.73
CA LYS A 430 8.46 -15.99 -6.04
C LYS A 430 8.92 -14.80 -6.86
N ALA A 431 8.99 -13.61 -6.27
CA ALA A 431 9.45 -12.40 -6.96
C ALA A 431 10.92 -12.53 -7.38
N ARG A 432 11.77 -13.08 -6.51
CA ARG A 432 13.18 -13.37 -6.83
C ARG A 432 13.32 -14.32 -8.02
N PHE A 433 12.62 -15.44 -7.97
CA PHE A 433 12.78 -16.52 -8.98
C PHE A 433 12.14 -16.15 -10.33
N ARG A 434 10.92 -15.56 -10.33
CA ARG A 434 10.15 -15.37 -11.55
C ARG A 434 10.30 -13.97 -12.17
N LEU A 435 10.49 -12.93 -11.34
CA LEU A 435 10.69 -11.55 -11.82
C LEU A 435 12.18 -11.14 -11.87
N GLY A 436 13.06 -11.89 -11.19
CA GLY A 436 14.44 -11.46 -10.98
C GLY A 436 14.53 -10.23 -10.07
N TRP A 437 13.46 -9.93 -9.30
CA TRP A 437 13.44 -8.78 -8.40
C TRP A 437 13.96 -9.16 -7.03
N GLU A 438 14.88 -8.36 -6.51
CA GLU A 438 15.39 -8.42 -5.15
C GLU A 438 15.47 -7.02 -4.55
N PRO A 439 15.30 -6.86 -3.22
CA PRO A 439 15.60 -5.61 -2.54
C PRO A 439 17.07 -5.21 -2.74
N ARG A 440 17.29 -3.95 -3.08
CA ARG A 440 18.63 -3.38 -3.32
C ARG A 440 19.23 -2.76 -2.08
N THR A 441 18.37 -2.26 -1.17
CA THR A 441 18.79 -1.63 0.08
C THR A 441 18.53 -2.56 1.26
N ASN A 442 19.40 -2.50 2.27
CA ASN A 442 19.14 -3.06 3.59
C ASN A 442 18.44 -2.03 4.48
N LEU A 443 18.08 -2.42 5.72
CA LEU A 443 17.38 -1.57 6.67
C LEU A 443 18.12 -0.26 6.94
N ALA A 444 19.43 -0.33 7.24
CA ALA A 444 20.24 0.85 7.57
C ALA A 444 20.30 1.84 6.40
N GLN A 445 20.48 1.35 5.17
CA GLN A 445 20.46 2.18 3.96
C GLN A 445 19.08 2.82 3.74
N GLY A 446 18.00 2.06 3.90
CA GLY A 446 16.63 2.58 3.76
C GLY A 446 16.31 3.66 4.79
N ILE A 447 16.77 3.51 6.04
CA ILE A 447 16.63 4.53 7.09
C ILE A 447 17.49 5.75 6.77
N ALA A 448 18.75 5.56 6.33
CA ALA A 448 19.64 6.66 5.98
C ALA A 448 19.06 7.54 4.85
N LEU A 449 18.57 6.93 3.75
CA LEU A 449 17.90 7.64 2.66
C LEU A 449 16.65 8.40 3.16
N THR A 450 15.86 7.76 4.02
CA THR A 450 14.66 8.38 4.59
C THR A 450 15.02 9.60 5.44
N VAL A 451 15.97 9.47 6.36
CA VAL A 451 16.39 10.57 7.25
C VAL A 451 17.08 11.68 6.48
N ASP A 452 17.90 11.36 5.45
CA ASP A 452 18.52 12.32 4.57
C ASP A 452 17.49 13.22 3.90
N TRP A 453 16.43 12.63 3.34
CA TRP A 453 15.32 13.40 2.76
C TRP A 453 14.72 14.38 3.77
N TYR A 454 14.44 13.94 5.02
CA TYR A 454 13.86 14.80 6.07
C TYR A 454 14.83 15.87 6.60
N LYS A 455 16.13 15.69 6.48
CA LYS A 455 17.12 16.73 6.80
C LYS A 455 17.17 17.83 5.74
N ARG A 456 16.98 17.45 4.47
CA ARG A 456 17.20 18.33 3.31
C ARG A 456 15.93 19.00 2.79
N TYR A 457 14.73 18.47 3.04
CA TYR A 457 13.48 18.93 2.41
C TYR A 457 13.12 20.40 2.63
N ARG A 458 13.70 21.05 3.65
CA ARG A 458 13.46 22.49 3.94
C ARG A 458 14.41 23.41 3.20
N THR A 459 15.55 22.93 2.78
CA THR A 459 16.64 23.71 2.19
C THR A 459 16.85 23.42 0.72
N GLU A 460 16.36 22.30 0.23
CA GLU A 460 16.55 21.87 -1.14
C GLU A 460 15.20 21.59 -1.85
N PRO A 461 15.17 21.69 -3.20
CA PRO A 461 13.98 21.36 -3.96
C PRO A 461 13.63 19.87 -3.83
N VAL A 462 12.50 19.54 -3.21
CA VAL A 462 12.09 18.16 -2.89
C VAL A 462 11.97 17.29 -4.12
N TYR A 463 11.55 17.83 -5.26
CA TYR A 463 11.54 17.06 -6.51
C TYR A 463 12.94 16.56 -6.87
N GLY A 464 13.94 17.43 -6.77
CA GLY A 464 15.34 17.07 -7.01
C GLY A 464 15.86 15.98 -6.07
N LEU A 465 15.51 16.06 -4.77
CA LEU A 465 15.86 15.03 -3.78
C LEU A 465 15.26 13.66 -4.15
N CYS A 466 14.00 13.66 -4.59
CA CYS A 466 13.38 12.41 -5.02
C CYS A 466 14.06 11.83 -6.26
N VAL A 467 14.38 12.65 -7.25
CA VAL A 467 15.06 12.22 -8.49
C VAL A 467 16.46 11.71 -8.19
N GLU A 468 17.21 12.37 -7.31
CA GLU A 468 18.53 11.92 -6.84
C GLU A 468 18.44 10.51 -6.22
N GLN A 469 17.56 10.29 -5.26
CA GLN A 469 17.40 8.98 -4.62
C GLN A 469 16.90 7.90 -5.59
N ILE A 470 16.05 8.25 -6.56
CA ILE A 470 15.63 7.34 -7.63
C ILE A 470 16.85 6.96 -8.50
N GLY A 471 17.69 7.93 -8.89
CA GLY A 471 18.90 7.71 -9.67
C GLY A 471 19.90 6.79 -8.97
N GLU A 472 20.17 7.06 -7.69
CA GLU A 472 21.03 6.20 -6.85
C GLU A 472 20.47 4.77 -6.76
N TYR A 473 19.17 4.63 -6.51
CA TYR A 473 18.51 3.34 -6.45
C TYR A 473 18.61 2.57 -7.78
N MET A 474 18.46 3.24 -8.90
CA MET A 474 18.59 2.64 -10.23
C MET A 474 20.05 2.33 -10.61
N GLY A 475 21.03 2.95 -9.95
CA GLY A 475 22.45 2.85 -10.30
C GLY A 475 22.79 3.58 -11.61
N CYS A 476 22.02 4.61 -11.98
CA CYS A 476 22.21 5.42 -13.17
C CYS A 476 21.72 6.86 -12.93
N ASP A 477 22.25 7.81 -13.68
CA ASP A 477 21.66 9.14 -13.80
C ASP A 477 20.32 9.02 -14.54
N VAL A 478 19.24 9.44 -13.88
CA VAL A 478 17.88 9.43 -14.44
C VAL A 478 17.63 10.67 -15.32
N ARG A 479 18.67 11.51 -15.52
CA ARG A 479 18.61 12.75 -16.32
C ARG A 479 18.85 12.52 -17.80
#